data_59662e9f457947a7517f531e8ddf52ae
#
_entry.id   59662e9f457947a7517f531e8ddf52ae
#
_cell.length_a   1.000
_cell.length_b   1.000
_cell.length_c   1.000
_cell.angle_alpha   90.00
_cell.angle_beta   90.00
_cell.angle_gamma   90.00
#
_symmetry.space_group_name_H-M   'P 1'
#
loop_
_entity.id
_entity.type
_entity.pdbx_description
1 polymer ?
#
loop_
_entity_poly.entity_id
_entity_poly.type
_entity_poly.pdbx_seq_one_letter_code
_entity_poly.pdbx_strand_id
1 'polypeptide(L)'
;VRFVFCKENKESHEMLSVISRALKINFKTMGIAGTKDKRAVTTQHVTVHRIRAKRLAKLVLYGCKIGNYSYVDEQLGFGDHNGNEFEVTIRGVDPEDVQNVETAVDALNSSGTINYFGLQRFGTTGGKHATHKIGIELLRGNWQTAIDALLLPREGERSDVGDARAAWEKNKDPAEMLKALPRWCAAERAIVERMMKVSANDMVSCLLAIPKQIRMMYIHAYQGYLFNRVVSARVRKYGMNTVVEGDLVLEDGEIVDEEETMTGRVSMPRVRVVSADEAALGKIDPALVVLPLPG
;
A
#
# COMPACT_ATOMS: atom_id res chain seq x y z
N VAL A 1 -22.17 13.77 10.87
CA VAL A 1 -22.35 12.55 11.68
C VAL A 1 -21.15 11.63 11.47
N ARG A 2 -20.62 11.14 12.57
CA ARG A 2 -19.62 10.04 12.61
C ARG A 2 -20.36 8.74 12.92
N PHE A 3 -19.93 7.65 12.28
CA PHE A 3 -20.44 6.31 12.52
C PHE A 3 -19.34 5.27 12.38
N VAL A 4 -19.52 4.12 13.00
CA VAL A 4 -18.67 2.95 12.82
C VAL A 4 -19.08 2.23 11.56
N PHE A 5 -18.11 1.92 10.72
CA PHE A 5 -18.25 1.20 9.47
C PHE A 5 -17.43 -0.09 9.55
N CYS A 6 -18.12 -1.23 9.53
CA CYS A 6 -17.52 -2.56 9.51
C CYS A 6 -17.80 -3.23 8.17
N LYS A 7 -16.77 -3.79 7.51
CA LYS A 7 -16.88 -4.51 6.25
C LYS A 7 -16.12 -5.83 6.30
N GLU A 8 -16.55 -6.77 5.47
CA GLU A 8 -15.93 -8.07 5.33
C GLU A 8 -15.68 -8.37 3.84
N ASN A 9 -14.41 -8.67 3.49
CA ASN A 9 -13.95 -9.00 2.14
C ASN A 9 -14.40 -8.00 1.05
N LYS A 10 -14.51 -6.72 1.40
CA LYS A 10 -14.93 -5.63 0.51
C LYS A 10 -13.90 -4.52 0.48
N GLU A 11 -13.86 -3.80 -0.64
CA GLU A 11 -13.04 -2.61 -0.79
C GLU A 11 -13.69 -1.40 -0.10
N SER A 12 -12.90 -0.60 0.65
CA SER A 12 -13.42 0.54 1.42
C SER A 12 -14.11 1.58 0.53
N HIS A 13 -13.45 2.01 -0.54
CA HIS A 13 -14.01 3.01 -1.47
C HIS A 13 -15.24 2.51 -2.22
N GLU A 14 -15.27 1.22 -2.59
CA GLU A 14 -16.44 0.61 -3.22
C GLU A 14 -17.66 0.70 -2.32
N MET A 15 -17.50 0.29 -1.06
CA MET A 15 -18.62 0.28 -0.10
C MET A 15 -19.07 1.69 0.29
N LEU A 16 -18.14 2.63 0.47
CA LEU A 16 -18.48 4.04 0.71
C LEU A 16 -19.22 4.65 -0.50
N SER A 17 -18.86 4.26 -1.72
CA SER A 17 -19.59 4.65 -2.94
C SER A 17 -21.00 4.08 -2.99
N VAL A 18 -21.22 2.86 -2.48
CA VAL A 18 -22.56 2.27 -2.32
C VAL A 18 -23.39 3.10 -1.32
N ILE A 19 -22.81 3.43 -0.17
CA ILE A 19 -23.47 4.25 0.86
C ILE A 19 -23.81 5.64 0.32
N SER A 20 -22.88 6.30 -0.38
CA SER A 20 -23.10 7.64 -0.92
C SER A 20 -24.24 7.66 -1.97
N ARG A 21 -24.32 6.65 -2.83
CA ARG A 21 -25.40 6.48 -3.80
C ARG A 21 -26.73 6.23 -3.13
N ALA A 22 -26.79 5.35 -2.12
CA ALA A 22 -28.00 5.06 -1.36
C ALA A 22 -28.55 6.29 -0.61
N LEU A 23 -27.65 7.13 -0.11
CA LEU A 23 -27.99 8.40 0.53
C LEU A 23 -28.26 9.54 -0.47
N LYS A 24 -27.96 9.37 -1.75
CA LYS A 24 -27.98 10.40 -2.80
C LYS A 24 -27.15 11.63 -2.42
N ILE A 25 -25.92 11.40 -2.01
CA ILE A 25 -24.96 12.45 -1.63
C ILE A 25 -23.69 12.36 -2.48
N ASN A 26 -22.92 13.44 -2.50
CA ASN A 26 -21.60 13.41 -3.13
C ASN A 26 -20.62 12.61 -2.25
N PHE A 27 -19.89 11.69 -2.84
CA PHE A 27 -18.85 10.90 -2.16
C PHE A 27 -17.82 11.78 -1.41
N LYS A 28 -17.49 12.95 -1.96
CA LYS A 28 -16.56 13.92 -1.34
C LYS A 28 -17.03 14.48 0.01
N THR A 29 -18.31 14.28 0.36
CA THR A 29 -18.85 14.68 1.66
C THR A 29 -18.64 13.62 2.76
N MET A 30 -18.02 12.50 2.41
CA MET A 30 -17.63 11.46 3.34
C MET A 30 -16.15 11.57 3.65
N GLY A 31 -15.79 11.43 4.94
CA GLY A 31 -14.41 11.45 5.41
C GLY A 31 -14.04 10.14 6.09
N ILE A 32 -12.81 9.71 5.87
CA ILE A 32 -12.17 8.55 6.50
C ILE A 32 -10.74 8.91 6.89
N ALA A 33 -10.25 8.31 7.96
CA ALA A 33 -8.87 8.50 8.41
C ALA A 33 -7.84 7.71 7.61
N GLY A 34 -8.27 6.72 6.84
CA GLY A 34 -7.41 5.88 6.00
C GLY A 34 -8.21 4.73 5.39
N THR A 35 -7.58 3.99 4.50
CA THR A 35 -8.16 2.78 3.90
C THR A 35 -7.90 1.56 4.77
N LYS A 36 -8.75 0.55 4.67
CA LYS A 36 -8.60 -0.73 5.38
C LYS A 36 -8.55 -1.88 4.38
N ASP A 37 -7.79 -2.92 4.73
CA ASP A 37 -7.59 -4.10 3.90
C ASP A 37 -8.88 -4.68 3.36
N LYS A 38 -8.83 -5.13 2.09
CA LYS A 38 -9.96 -5.78 1.44
C LYS A 38 -10.23 -7.18 2.00
N ARG A 39 -9.15 -8.00 2.13
CA ARG A 39 -9.23 -9.40 2.58
C ARG A 39 -9.16 -9.52 4.10
N ALA A 40 -10.13 -8.90 4.78
CA ALA A 40 -10.24 -8.90 6.23
C ALA A 40 -11.66 -8.52 6.65
N VAL A 41 -11.97 -8.74 7.91
CA VAL A 41 -13.04 -8.03 8.62
C VAL A 41 -12.41 -6.77 9.19
N THR A 42 -12.89 -5.60 8.78
CA THR A 42 -12.27 -4.34 9.18
C THR A 42 -13.31 -3.35 9.70
N THR A 43 -12.92 -2.62 10.73
CA THR A 43 -13.79 -1.62 11.38
C THR A 43 -13.06 -0.28 11.41
N GLN A 44 -13.75 0.79 11.06
CA GLN A 44 -13.22 2.16 11.13
C GLN A 44 -14.33 3.18 11.35
N HIS A 45 -13.97 4.38 11.76
CA HIS A 45 -14.88 5.51 11.76
C HIS A 45 -15.00 6.11 10.36
N VAL A 46 -16.21 6.57 10.05
CA VAL A 46 -16.52 7.35 8.84
C VAL A 46 -17.34 8.57 9.26
N THR A 47 -17.05 9.71 8.70
CA THR A 47 -17.87 10.93 8.85
C THR A 47 -18.63 11.20 7.56
N VAL A 48 -19.82 11.79 7.71
CA VAL A 48 -20.61 12.30 6.58
C VAL A 48 -21.23 13.65 6.93
N HIS A 49 -21.04 14.60 6.01
CA HIS A 49 -21.48 15.98 6.24
C HIS A 49 -23.00 16.12 6.05
N ARG A 50 -23.66 16.82 6.99
CA ARG A 50 -25.10 17.22 6.93
C ARG A 50 -26.10 16.07 6.70
N ILE A 51 -25.79 14.87 7.17
CA ILE A 51 -26.71 13.72 7.15
C ILE A 51 -27.16 13.40 8.58
N ARG A 52 -28.43 13.11 8.76
CA ARG A 52 -28.97 12.66 10.06
C ARG A 52 -28.73 11.17 10.25
N ALA A 53 -28.35 10.75 11.46
CA ALA A 53 -28.12 9.35 11.83
C ALA A 53 -29.30 8.43 11.46
N LYS A 54 -30.54 8.90 11.61
CA LYS A 54 -31.77 8.16 11.24
C LYS A 54 -31.81 7.75 9.74
N ARG A 55 -31.17 8.53 8.85
CA ARG A 55 -31.07 8.15 7.41
C ARG A 55 -30.09 7.03 7.19
N LEU A 56 -28.93 7.06 7.89
CA LEU A 56 -27.92 6.00 7.84
C LEU A 56 -28.48 4.69 8.42
N ALA A 57 -29.16 4.75 9.57
CA ALA A 57 -29.73 3.58 10.26
C ALA A 57 -30.77 2.81 9.42
N LYS A 58 -31.35 3.43 8.38
CA LYS A 58 -32.33 2.80 7.49
C LYS A 58 -31.67 2.07 6.30
N LEU A 59 -30.37 2.19 6.13
CA LEU A 59 -29.68 1.55 5.00
C LEU A 59 -29.58 0.05 5.24
N VAL A 60 -29.98 -0.71 4.22
CA VAL A 60 -29.70 -2.15 4.13
C VAL A 60 -28.49 -2.32 3.23
N LEU A 61 -27.39 -2.84 3.78
CA LEU A 61 -26.10 -2.94 3.11
C LEU A 61 -25.62 -4.39 3.09
N TYR A 62 -25.15 -4.83 1.93
CA TYR A 62 -24.60 -6.18 1.76
C TYR A 62 -23.06 -6.16 1.93
N GLY A 63 -22.55 -7.03 2.81
CA GLY A 63 -21.11 -7.17 3.06
C GLY A 63 -20.50 -6.05 3.91
N CYS A 64 -21.34 -5.18 4.48
CA CYS A 64 -20.92 -4.24 5.52
C CYS A 64 -22.04 -3.91 6.51
N LYS A 65 -21.63 -3.44 7.68
CA LYS A 65 -22.54 -2.96 8.75
C LYS A 65 -22.13 -1.55 9.14
N ILE A 66 -23.11 -0.74 9.52
CA ILE A 66 -22.89 0.61 10.05
C ILE A 66 -23.67 0.78 11.35
N GLY A 67 -23.09 1.53 12.29
CA GLY A 67 -23.70 1.73 13.60
C GLY A 67 -22.95 2.76 14.44
N ASN A 68 -23.27 2.83 15.73
CA ASN A 68 -22.61 3.70 16.71
C ASN A 68 -22.50 5.16 16.24
N TYR A 69 -23.67 5.74 15.95
CA TYR A 69 -23.77 7.10 15.41
C TYR A 69 -23.50 8.16 16.48
N SER A 70 -22.68 9.14 16.15
CA SER A 70 -22.46 10.35 16.95
C SER A 70 -22.43 11.60 16.06
N TYR A 71 -22.79 12.75 16.60
CA TYR A 71 -22.64 14.03 15.93
C TYR A 71 -21.30 14.61 16.31
N VAL A 72 -20.56 15.07 15.32
CA VAL A 72 -19.22 15.67 15.46
C VAL A 72 -19.16 16.93 14.60
N ASP A 73 -18.31 17.86 14.98
CA ASP A 73 -18.17 19.15 14.29
C ASP A 73 -17.18 19.05 13.13
N GLU A 74 -16.20 18.15 13.21
CA GLU A 74 -15.16 17.98 12.22
C GLU A 74 -15.35 16.73 11.37
N GLN A 75 -14.90 16.83 10.12
CA GLN A 75 -14.86 15.71 9.19
C GLN A 75 -13.48 15.03 9.28
N LEU A 76 -13.46 13.69 9.32
CA LEU A 76 -12.22 12.92 9.25
C LEU A 76 -11.50 13.17 7.92
N GLY A 77 -10.22 13.43 8.01
CA GLY A 77 -9.26 13.44 6.90
C GLY A 77 -8.33 12.23 6.97
N PHE A 78 -7.57 12.00 5.92
CA PHE A 78 -6.52 10.99 5.94
C PHE A 78 -5.47 11.35 7.01
N GLY A 79 -5.06 10.33 7.80
CA GLY A 79 -4.13 10.50 8.92
C GLY A 79 -4.79 10.78 10.27
N ASP A 80 -6.08 11.12 10.34
CA ASP A 80 -6.78 11.43 11.60
C ASP A 80 -7.03 10.16 12.46
N HIS A 81 -5.98 9.38 12.71
CA HIS A 81 -6.01 8.20 13.58
C HIS A 81 -4.68 8.01 14.30
N ASN A 82 -4.73 7.35 15.45
CA ASN A 82 -3.54 7.08 16.27
C ASN A 82 -2.80 5.78 15.89
N GLY A 83 -3.33 5.05 14.91
CA GLY A 83 -2.78 3.78 14.46
C GLY A 83 -3.85 2.75 14.10
N ASN A 84 -3.41 1.53 13.85
CA ASN A 84 -4.27 0.40 13.51
C ASN A 84 -4.06 -0.71 14.54
N GLU A 85 -5.16 -1.32 14.97
CA GLU A 85 -5.14 -2.54 15.77
C GLU A 85 -5.43 -3.73 14.85
N PHE A 86 -4.62 -4.79 14.98
CA PHE A 86 -4.73 -6.01 14.19
C PHE A 86 -4.97 -7.21 15.09
N GLU A 87 -5.98 -7.99 14.75
CA GLU A 87 -6.19 -9.33 15.26
C GLU A 87 -5.89 -10.33 14.14
N VAL A 88 -4.79 -11.08 14.25
CA VAL A 88 -4.30 -11.96 13.22
C VAL A 88 -4.41 -13.42 13.66
N THR A 89 -5.23 -14.21 12.97
CA THR A 89 -5.34 -15.64 13.19
C THR A 89 -4.29 -16.38 12.35
N ILE A 90 -3.32 -16.99 13.00
CA ILE A 90 -2.35 -17.87 12.36
C ILE A 90 -2.95 -19.28 12.28
N ARG A 91 -2.97 -19.87 11.09
CA ARG A 91 -3.59 -21.18 10.83
C ARG A 91 -2.55 -22.18 10.35
N GLY A 92 -2.85 -23.49 10.54
CA GLY A 92 -1.97 -24.56 10.09
C GLY A 92 -0.66 -24.64 10.86
N VAL A 93 -0.69 -24.26 12.14
CA VAL A 93 0.43 -24.45 13.06
C VAL A 93 0.39 -25.89 13.56
N ASP A 94 1.47 -26.62 13.38
CA ASP A 94 1.59 -27.97 13.95
C ASP A 94 1.68 -27.88 15.49
N PRO A 95 1.07 -28.86 16.21
CA PRO A 95 1.05 -28.83 17.67
C PRO A 95 2.45 -28.75 18.32
N GLU A 96 3.47 -29.33 17.68
CA GLU A 96 4.87 -29.27 18.12
C GLU A 96 5.52 -27.89 17.93
N ASP A 97 4.96 -27.04 17.05
CA ASP A 97 5.49 -25.69 16.80
C ASP A 97 4.82 -24.60 17.63
N VAL A 98 3.81 -24.89 18.43
CA VAL A 98 3.10 -23.91 19.27
C VAL A 98 4.07 -23.18 20.20
N GLN A 99 4.96 -23.91 20.87
CA GLN A 99 5.96 -23.30 21.76
C GLN A 99 6.94 -22.39 21.03
N ASN A 100 7.30 -22.72 19.77
CA ASN A 100 8.15 -21.88 18.94
C ASN A 100 7.44 -20.58 18.55
N VAL A 101 6.13 -20.65 18.26
CA VAL A 101 5.31 -19.46 17.97
C VAL A 101 5.21 -18.55 19.20
N GLU A 102 4.93 -19.10 20.38
CA GLU A 102 4.89 -18.33 21.65
C GLU A 102 6.22 -17.64 21.91
N THR A 103 7.33 -18.37 21.81
CA THR A 103 8.68 -17.81 21.97
C THR A 103 8.97 -16.68 20.97
N ALA A 104 8.53 -16.85 19.72
CA ALA A 104 8.68 -15.81 18.69
C ALA A 104 7.85 -14.56 18.99
N VAL A 105 6.62 -14.73 19.51
CA VAL A 105 5.77 -13.61 19.93
C VAL A 105 6.38 -12.87 21.12
N ASP A 106 6.92 -13.59 22.12
CA ASP A 106 7.60 -12.98 23.25
C ASP A 106 8.85 -12.20 22.83
N ALA A 107 9.64 -12.76 21.90
CA ALA A 107 10.78 -12.06 21.32
C ALA A 107 10.35 -10.79 20.56
N LEU A 108 9.24 -10.85 19.81
CA LEU A 108 8.68 -9.70 19.13
C LEU A 108 8.23 -8.60 20.10
N ASN A 109 7.57 -8.99 21.21
CA ASN A 109 7.13 -8.06 22.24
C ASN A 109 8.30 -7.37 22.97
N SER A 110 9.40 -8.11 23.19
CA SER A 110 10.57 -7.60 23.94
C SER A 110 11.54 -6.78 23.10
N SER A 111 11.74 -7.18 21.85
CA SER A 111 12.78 -6.60 20.96
C SER A 111 12.20 -5.72 19.85
N GLY A 112 10.88 -5.71 19.67
CA GLY A 112 10.25 -5.05 18.57
C GLY A 112 10.50 -5.75 17.22
N THR A 113 10.19 -5.07 16.15
CA THR A 113 10.40 -5.54 14.76
C THR A 113 10.91 -4.44 13.88
N ILE A 114 11.55 -4.82 12.79
CA ILE A 114 11.99 -3.87 11.78
C ILE A 114 10.79 -3.51 10.88
N ASN A 115 10.59 -2.23 10.65
CA ASN A 115 9.52 -1.72 9.80
C ASN A 115 9.88 -1.87 8.30
N TYR A 116 9.86 -3.11 7.81
CA TYR A 116 10.02 -3.41 6.39
C TYR A 116 8.76 -3.12 5.59
N PHE A 117 8.93 -2.67 4.35
CA PHE A 117 7.84 -2.75 3.38
C PHE A 117 7.49 -4.22 3.12
N GLY A 118 6.23 -4.58 3.33
CA GLY A 118 5.72 -5.93 3.16
C GLY A 118 5.59 -6.37 1.70
N LEU A 119 5.30 -7.66 1.50
CA LEU A 119 5.19 -8.28 0.18
C LEU A 119 4.13 -7.62 -0.72
N GLN A 120 3.09 -7.02 -0.14
CA GLN A 120 2.05 -6.31 -0.89
C GLN A 120 2.63 -5.17 -1.74
N ARG A 121 3.67 -4.47 -1.25
CA ARG A 121 4.37 -3.41 -2.00
C ARG A 121 5.02 -3.92 -3.28
N PHE A 122 5.48 -5.17 -3.29
CA PHE A 122 6.24 -5.76 -4.39
C PHE A 122 5.41 -6.66 -5.32
N GLY A 123 4.15 -6.94 -4.96
CA GLY A 123 3.28 -7.89 -5.64
C GLY A 123 3.51 -9.33 -5.18
N THR A 124 2.46 -10.13 -5.26
CA THR A 124 2.44 -11.51 -4.73
C THR A 124 3.03 -12.54 -5.69
N THR A 125 3.17 -12.21 -6.97
CA THR A 125 3.63 -13.14 -8.02
C THR A 125 5.15 -13.28 -8.13
N GLY A 126 5.91 -12.41 -7.49
CA GLY A 126 7.38 -12.50 -7.48
C GLY A 126 8.05 -12.49 -8.88
N GLY A 127 9.28 -13.01 -8.97
CA GLY A 127 9.98 -13.23 -10.24
C GLY A 127 10.29 -11.96 -11.05
N LYS A 128 10.29 -12.09 -12.38
CA LYS A 128 10.63 -11.00 -13.32
C LYS A 128 9.59 -9.88 -13.35
N HIS A 129 8.38 -10.15 -12.93
CA HIS A 129 7.22 -9.26 -13.01
C HIS A 129 6.89 -8.58 -11.67
N ALA A 130 7.77 -8.68 -10.67
CA ALA A 130 7.59 -7.99 -9.40
C ALA A 130 7.49 -6.47 -9.61
N THR A 131 6.60 -5.81 -8.88
CA THR A 131 6.27 -4.40 -9.06
C THR A 131 7.48 -3.48 -9.05
N HIS A 132 8.46 -3.73 -8.17
CA HIS A 132 9.69 -2.95 -8.10
C HIS A 132 10.60 -3.12 -9.33
N LYS A 133 10.56 -4.27 -10.02
CA LYS A 133 11.34 -4.48 -11.25
C LYS A 133 10.81 -3.66 -12.41
N ILE A 134 9.49 -3.51 -12.50
CA ILE A 134 8.88 -2.58 -13.45
C ILE A 134 9.34 -1.16 -13.15
N GLY A 135 9.36 -0.77 -11.86
CA GLY A 135 9.88 0.52 -11.42
C GLY A 135 11.32 0.80 -11.83
N ILE A 136 12.20 -0.22 -11.71
CA ILE A 136 13.61 -0.13 -12.17
C ILE A 136 13.67 0.17 -13.67
N GLU A 137 12.91 -0.56 -14.49
CA GLU A 137 12.96 -0.40 -15.94
C GLU A 137 12.39 0.96 -16.38
N LEU A 138 11.37 1.48 -15.68
CA LEU A 138 10.85 2.83 -15.89
C LEU A 138 11.92 3.90 -15.58
N LEU A 139 12.67 3.77 -14.49
CA LEU A 139 13.71 4.72 -14.11
C LEU A 139 14.94 4.66 -15.02
N ARG A 140 15.22 3.49 -15.61
CA ARG A 140 16.30 3.29 -16.58
C ARG A 140 15.96 3.80 -17.99
N GLY A 141 14.68 4.13 -18.24
CA GLY A 141 14.22 4.45 -19.58
C GLY A 141 14.06 3.24 -20.51
N ASN A 142 14.05 2.02 -19.97
CA ASN A 142 13.84 0.79 -20.72
C ASN A 142 12.34 0.54 -20.96
N TRP A 143 11.72 1.43 -21.74
CA TRP A 143 10.26 1.50 -21.89
C TRP A 143 9.65 0.21 -22.43
N GLN A 144 10.31 -0.43 -23.41
CA GLN A 144 9.85 -1.70 -23.98
C GLN A 144 9.84 -2.80 -22.92
N THR A 145 10.94 -2.93 -22.16
CA THR A 145 11.07 -3.94 -21.09
C THR A 145 10.00 -3.73 -19.99
N ALA A 146 9.70 -2.47 -19.66
CA ALA A 146 8.64 -2.16 -18.71
C ALA A 146 7.25 -2.58 -19.23
N ILE A 147 6.96 -2.33 -20.50
CA ILE A 147 5.72 -2.75 -21.17
C ILE A 147 5.64 -4.27 -21.24
N ASP A 148 6.73 -4.94 -21.63
CA ASP A 148 6.79 -6.40 -21.70
C ASP A 148 6.56 -7.03 -20.31
N ALA A 149 7.13 -6.47 -19.25
CA ALA A 149 6.87 -6.91 -17.88
C ALA A 149 5.39 -6.76 -17.46
N LEU A 150 4.65 -5.84 -18.08
CA LEU A 150 3.23 -5.63 -17.82
C LEU A 150 2.33 -6.53 -18.67
N LEU A 151 2.70 -6.83 -19.92
CA LEU A 151 1.84 -7.48 -20.89
C LEU A 151 2.16 -8.96 -21.16
N LEU A 152 3.35 -9.45 -20.78
CA LEU A 152 3.74 -10.85 -21.00
C LEU A 152 3.20 -11.78 -19.91
N PRO A 153 3.06 -13.09 -20.18
CA PRO A 153 2.59 -14.10 -19.23
C PRO A 153 3.41 -14.15 -17.94
N ARG A 154 2.76 -14.49 -16.83
CA ARG A 154 3.36 -14.61 -15.49
C ARG A 154 2.99 -15.95 -14.86
N GLU A 155 3.91 -16.53 -14.10
CA GLU A 155 3.60 -17.73 -13.33
C GLU A 155 2.58 -17.45 -12.24
N GLY A 156 1.63 -18.38 -12.04
CA GLY A 156 0.65 -18.32 -10.96
C GLY A 156 -0.42 -17.24 -11.10
N GLU A 157 -0.55 -16.61 -12.28
CA GLU A 157 -1.65 -15.67 -12.51
C GLU A 157 -2.99 -16.36 -12.80
N ARG A 158 -4.08 -15.62 -12.70
CA ARG A 158 -5.42 -16.12 -13.03
C ARG A 158 -5.50 -16.49 -14.52
N SER A 159 -6.21 -17.56 -14.83
CA SER A 159 -6.34 -18.07 -16.20
C SER A 159 -6.89 -17.02 -17.17
N ASP A 160 -7.90 -16.22 -16.76
CA ASP A 160 -8.50 -15.20 -17.60
C ASP A 160 -7.52 -14.10 -18.05
N VAL A 161 -6.53 -13.79 -17.21
CA VAL A 161 -5.45 -12.85 -17.55
C VAL A 161 -4.32 -13.55 -18.29
N GLY A 162 -3.98 -14.77 -17.86
CA GLY A 162 -2.95 -15.59 -18.48
C GLY A 162 -3.23 -15.88 -19.96
N ASP A 163 -4.47 -16.23 -20.28
CA ASP A 163 -4.91 -16.50 -21.65
C ASP A 163 -4.78 -15.24 -22.53
N ALA A 164 -5.19 -14.06 -22.00
CA ALA A 164 -5.06 -12.79 -22.72
C ALA A 164 -3.58 -12.44 -22.98
N ARG A 165 -2.69 -12.68 -22.01
CA ARG A 165 -1.25 -12.43 -22.15
C ARG A 165 -0.56 -13.44 -23.08
N ALA A 166 -0.96 -14.71 -23.05
CA ALA A 166 -0.46 -15.71 -23.98
C ALA A 166 -0.84 -15.39 -25.43
N ALA A 167 -2.09 -14.94 -25.66
CA ALA A 167 -2.50 -14.46 -26.97
C ALA A 167 -1.69 -13.23 -27.41
N TRP A 168 -1.45 -12.27 -26.50
CA TRP A 168 -0.57 -11.13 -26.77
C TRP A 168 0.86 -11.53 -27.12
N GLU A 169 1.44 -12.47 -26.38
CA GLU A 169 2.81 -12.96 -26.65
C GLU A 169 2.93 -13.48 -28.08
N LYS A 170 1.91 -14.20 -28.53
CA LYS A 170 1.88 -14.86 -29.84
C LYS A 170 1.59 -13.90 -30.98
N ASN A 171 0.58 -13.03 -30.83
CA ASN A 171 0.00 -12.28 -31.95
C ASN A 171 0.41 -10.79 -31.95
N LYS A 172 0.77 -10.24 -30.77
CA LYS A 172 1.04 -8.80 -30.57
C LYS A 172 -0.09 -7.88 -31.07
N ASP A 173 -1.32 -8.38 -31.07
CA ASP A 173 -2.51 -7.63 -31.51
C ASP A 173 -3.16 -6.89 -30.32
N PRO A 174 -3.09 -5.55 -30.28
CA PRO A 174 -3.68 -4.77 -29.19
C PRO A 174 -5.22 -4.92 -29.12
N ALA A 175 -5.91 -5.05 -30.24
CA ALA A 175 -7.36 -5.13 -30.27
C ALA A 175 -7.85 -6.47 -29.69
N GLU A 176 -7.18 -7.56 -30.03
CA GLU A 176 -7.45 -8.88 -29.50
C GLU A 176 -7.19 -8.92 -27.97
N MET A 177 -6.04 -8.41 -27.55
CA MET A 177 -5.70 -8.34 -26.13
C MET A 177 -6.69 -7.49 -25.32
N LEU A 178 -7.08 -6.31 -25.83
CA LEU A 178 -8.04 -5.44 -25.16
C LEU A 178 -9.40 -6.12 -24.95
N LYS A 179 -9.83 -6.92 -25.91
CA LYS A 179 -11.08 -7.69 -25.85
C LYS A 179 -11.01 -8.81 -24.81
N ALA A 180 -9.85 -9.47 -24.69
CA ALA A 180 -9.64 -10.59 -23.78
C ALA A 180 -9.37 -10.14 -22.33
N LEU A 181 -8.74 -8.97 -22.11
CA LEU A 181 -8.38 -8.47 -20.79
C LEU A 181 -9.62 -8.13 -19.94
N PRO A 182 -9.67 -8.64 -18.68
CA PRO A 182 -10.68 -8.22 -17.70
C PRO A 182 -10.67 -6.70 -17.47
N ARG A 183 -11.85 -6.13 -17.15
CA ARG A 183 -12.00 -4.68 -16.93
C ARG A 183 -11.15 -4.13 -15.78
N TRP A 184 -10.81 -4.95 -14.81
CA TRP A 184 -9.99 -4.55 -13.66
C TRP A 184 -8.48 -4.48 -13.97
N CYS A 185 -8.01 -4.99 -15.11
CA CYS A 185 -6.63 -4.84 -15.58
C CYS A 185 -6.37 -3.43 -16.11
N ALA A 186 -6.42 -2.43 -15.23
CA ALA A 186 -6.45 -1.02 -15.64
C ALA A 186 -5.15 -0.55 -16.32
N ALA A 187 -3.98 -1.02 -15.88
CA ALA A 187 -2.69 -0.65 -16.45
C ALA A 187 -2.51 -1.26 -17.84
N GLU A 188 -2.74 -2.55 -17.98
CA GLU A 188 -2.62 -3.30 -19.23
C GLU A 188 -3.59 -2.74 -20.28
N ARG A 189 -4.85 -2.55 -19.91
CA ARG A 189 -5.85 -1.97 -20.78
C ARG A 189 -5.47 -0.58 -21.28
N ALA A 190 -4.99 0.30 -20.39
CA ALA A 190 -4.58 1.66 -20.76
C ALA A 190 -3.41 1.65 -21.76
N ILE A 191 -2.42 0.75 -21.59
CA ILE A 191 -1.32 0.58 -22.53
C ILE A 191 -1.85 0.15 -23.91
N VAL A 192 -2.64 -0.92 -23.93
CA VAL A 192 -3.12 -1.53 -25.16
C VAL A 192 -4.06 -0.59 -25.92
N GLU A 193 -4.98 0.09 -25.23
CA GLU A 193 -5.85 1.13 -25.83
C GLU A 193 -5.03 2.29 -26.42
N ARG A 194 -3.91 2.63 -25.83
CA ARG A 194 -3.03 3.68 -26.35
C ARG A 194 -2.25 3.20 -27.58
N MET A 195 -1.74 1.95 -27.56
CA MET A 195 -1.05 1.34 -28.70
C MET A 195 -1.86 1.37 -29.98
N MET A 196 -3.18 1.23 -29.89
CA MET A 196 -4.09 1.34 -31.05
C MET A 196 -4.19 2.75 -31.65
N LYS A 197 -3.70 3.77 -30.96
CA LYS A 197 -3.87 5.20 -31.30
C LYS A 197 -2.56 5.91 -31.64
N VAL A 198 -1.41 5.30 -31.35
CA VAL A 198 -0.10 5.92 -31.54
C VAL A 198 0.79 5.04 -32.41
N SER A 199 1.93 5.58 -32.86
CA SER A 199 2.96 4.81 -33.54
C SER A 199 3.47 3.64 -32.67
N ALA A 200 3.81 2.52 -33.31
CA ALA A 200 4.35 1.34 -32.63
C ALA A 200 5.60 1.62 -31.76
N ASN A 201 6.33 2.69 -32.05
CA ASN A 201 7.54 3.08 -31.33
C ASN A 201 7.28 4.08 -30.19
N ASP A 202 6.05 4.56 -29.99
CA ASP A 202 5.72 5.54 -28.95
C ASP A 202 5.40 4.85 -27.61
N MET A 203 6.40 4.16 -27.06
CA MET A 203 6.29 3.44 -25.78
C MET A 203 6.00 4.37 -24.62
N VAL A 204 6.56 5.57 -24.65
CA VAL A 204 6.38 6.57 -23.58
C VAL A 204 4.91 6.99 -23.47
N SER A 205 4.26 7.31 -24.60
CA SER A 205 2.83 7.62 -24.59
C SER A 205 1.97 6.46 -24.08
N CYS A 206 2.35 5.22 -24.38
CA CYS A 206 1.66 4.03 -23.86
C CYS A 206 1.77 3.90 -22.35
N LEU A 207 2.95 4.11 -21.80
CA LEU A 207 3.17 4.10 -20.35
C LEU A 207 2.49 5.29 -19.65
N LEU A 208 2.49 6.48 -20.29
CA LEU A 208 1.82 7.65 -19.75
C LEU A 208 0.29 7.52 -19.75
N ALA A 209 -0.29 6.65 -20.54
CA ALA A 209 -1.73 6.35 -20.52
C ALA A 209 -2.16 5.62 -19.24
N ILE A 210 -1.24 4.91 -18.57
CA ILE A 210 -1.52 4.29 -17.26
C ILE A 210 -1.92 5.39 -16.25
N PRO A 211 -2.98 5.22 -15.45
CA PRO A 211 -3.34 6.18 -14.41
C PRO A 211 -2.15 6.53 -13.50
N LYS A 212 -1.96 7.82 -13.20
CA LYS A 212 -0.80 8.33 -12.44
C LYS A 212 -0.55 7.54 -11.15
N GLN A 213 -1.60 7.25 -10.39
CA GLN A 213 -1.48 6.50 -9.13
C GLN A 213 -0.88 5.11 -9.33
N ILE A 214 -1.28 4.40 -10.38
CA ILE A 214 -0.72 3.07 -10.71
C ILE A 214 0.74 3.19 -11.15
N ARG A 215 1.08 4.19 -11.97
CA ARG A 215 2.48 4.41 -12.36
C ARG A 215 3.38 4.71 -11.18
N MET A 216 2.92 5.57 -10.27
CA MET A 216 3.68 5.89 -9.05
C MET A 216 3.89 4.67 -8.16
N MET A 217 2.94 3.73 -8.14
CA MET A 217 3.08 2.49 -7.37
C MET A 217 4.33 1.68 -7.79
N TYR A 218 4.68 1.64 -9.08
CA TYR A 218 5.90 0.95 -9.55
C TYR A 218 7.16 1.62 -9.02
N ILE A 219 7.21 2.94 -9.03
CA ILE A 219 8.35 3.73 -8.53
C ILE A 219 8.48 3.57 -7.02
N HIS A 220 7.37 3.73 -6.28
CA HIS A 220 7.37 3.55 -4.83
C HIS A 220 7.74 2.10 -4.42
N ALA A 221 7.39 1.10 -5.23
CA ALA A 221 7.84 -0.27 -4.98
C ALA A 221 9.36 -0.40 -5.09
N TYR A 222 10.00 0.30 -6.03
CA TYR A 222 11.45 0.30 -6.11
C TYR A 222 12.11 1.06 -4.94
N GLN A 223 11.57 2.20 -4.54
CA GLN A 223 12.00 2.90 -3.32
C GLN A 223 11.93 1.98 -2.10
N GLY A 224 10.78 1.32 -1.89
CA GLY A 224 10.62 0.36 -0.79
C GLY A 224 11.58 -0.84 -0.87
N TYR A 225 11.91 -1.31 -2.07
CA TYR A 225 12.91 -2.35 -2.27
C TYR A 225 14.31 -1.90 -1.83
N LEU A 226 14.73 -0.70 -2.24
CA LEU A 226 16.01 -0.12 -1.83
C LEU A 226 16.06 0.07 -0.31
N PHE A 227 15.00 0.63 0.27
CA PHE A 227 14.87 0.79 1.72
C PHE A 227 15.08 -0.54 2.44
N ASN A 228 14.33 -1.58 2.08
CA ASN A 228 14.46 -2.91 2.70
C ASN A 228 15.88 -3.47 2.58
N ARG A 229 16.57 -3.22 1.47
CA ARG A 229 17.97 -3.64 1.26
C ARG A 229 18.93 -2.89 2.19
N VAL A 230 18.76 -1.57 2.32
CA VAL A 230 19.59 -0.73 3.18
C VAL A 230 19.38 -1.09 4.65
N VAL A 231 18.13 -1.23 5.08
CA VAL A 231 17.78 -1.68 6.45
C VAL A 231 18.44 -3.02 6.74
N SER A 232 18.28 -4.00 5.84
CA SER A 232 18.89 -5.33 6.03
C SER A 232 20.42 -5.28 6.10
N ALA A 233 21.06 -4.43 5.31
CA ALA A 233 22.51 -4.25 5.33
C ALA A 233 22.97 -3.64 6.67
N ARG A 234 22.28 -2.60 7.14
CA ARG A 234 22.57 -1.96 8.43
C ARG A 234 22.42 -2.96 9.60
N VAL A 235 21.30 -3.68 9.62
CA VAL A 235 21.03 -4.65 10.70
C VAL A 235 22.06 -5.79 10.73
N ARG A 236 22.46 -6.31 9.57
CA ARG A 236 23.52 -7.32 9.49
C ARG A 236 24.86 -6.82 10.00
N LYS A 237 25.14 -5.53 9.80
CA LYS A 237 26.43 -4.94 10.18
C LYS A 237 26.49 -4.52 11.65
N TYR A 238 25.40 -3.97 12.17
CA TYR A 238 25.39 -3.30 13.47
C TYR A 238 24.39 -3.90 14.49
N GLY A 239 23.48 -4.78 14.02
CA GLY A 239 22.37 -5.29 14.83
C GLY A 239 21.18 -4.34 14.86
N MET A 240 20.09 -4.79 15.50
CA MET A 240 18.86 -4.01 15.66
C MET A 240 18.93 -2.99 16.80
N ASN A 241 19.61 -3.36 17.89
CA ASN A 241 19.61 -2.62 19.15
C ASN A 241 20.82 -1.71 19.35
N THR A 242 21.59 -1.47 18.27
CA THR A 242 22.80 -0.65 18.34
C THR A 242 22.65 0.60 17.49
N VAL A 243 22.87 1.75 18.11
CA VAL A 243 22.98 3.04 17.41
C VAL A 243 24.46 3.33 17.19
N VAL A 244 24.83 3.73 15.99
CA VAL A 244 26.22 4.00 15.61
C VAL A 244 26.40 5.42 15.14
N GLU A 245 27.64 5.91 15.18
CA GLU A 245 28.01 7.19 14.55
C GLU A 245 27.57 7.21 13.08
N GLY A 246 26.95 8.32 12.67
CA GLY A 246 26.42 8.52 11.31
C GLY A 246 25.01 8.00 11.10
N ASP A 247 24.40 7.32 12.07
CA ASP A 247 22.96 7.02 11.99
C ASP A 247 22.14 8.30 11.98
N LEU A 248 21.00 8.24 11.31
CA LEU A 248 20.00 9.29 11.34
C LEU A 248 18.96 8.97 12.41
N VAL A 249 18.63 9.91 13.27
CA VAL A 249 17.61 9.75 14.32
C VAL A 249 16.61 10.89 14.32
N LEU A 250 15.39 10.59 14.72
CA LEU A 250 14.34 11.58 14.96
C LEU A 250 14.68 12.42 16.20
N GLU A 251 14.58 13.76 16.10
CA GLU A 251 14.87 14.67 17.23
C GLU A 251 13.77 14.64 18.30
N ASP A 252 12.51 14.63 17.87
CA ASP A 252 11.35 14.82 18.76
C ASP A 252 10.60 13.51 19.06
N GLY A 253 11.11 12.35 18.66
CA GLY A 253 10.48 11.03 18.89
C GLY A 253 9.16 10.81 18.14
N GLU A 254 8.76 11.70 17.27
CA GLU A 254 7.56 11.55 16.46
C GLU A 254 7.83 10.68 15.23
N ILE A 255 7.18 9.54 15.17
CA ILE A 255 7.14 8.68 13.97
C ILE A 255 6.01 9.19 13.09
N VAL A 256 6.36 9.74 11.93
CA VAL A 256 5.38 10.23 10.94
C VAL A 256 5.12 9.15 9.90
N ASP A 257 3.86 8.85 9.65
CA ASP A 257 3.45 7.87 8.66
C ASP A 257 3.61 8.43 7.22
N GLU A 258 4.03 7.60 6.24
CA GLU A 258 4.22 8.01 4.84
C GLU A 258 2.95 8.65 4.22
N GLU A 259 1.75 8.16 4.62
CA GLU A 259 0.49 8.70 4.12
C GLU A 259 0.23 10.14 4.59
N GLU A 260 0.74 10.54 5.74
CA GLU A 260 0.62 11.90 6.27
C GLU A 260 1.48 12.91 5.50
N THR A 261 2.70 12.50 5.10
CA THR A 261 3.59 13.36 4.29
C THR A 261 3.03 13.62 2.89
N MET A 262 2.29 12.69 2.31
CA MET A 262 1.67 12.88 0.99
C MET A 262 0.45 13.81 0.98
N THR A 263 -0.19 14.04 2.13
CA THR A 263 -1.37 14.94 2.24
C THR A 263 -0.99 16.39 2.56
N GLY A 264 0.28 16.67 2.85
CA GLY A 264 0.80 18.03 3.11
C GLY A 264 0.32 18.64 4.44
N ARG A 265 -0.18 17.84 5.37
CA ARG A 265 -0.70 18.30 6.66
C ARG A 265 0.27 18.17 7.83
N VAL A 266 1.40 17.48 7.67
CA VAL A 266 2.36 17.25 8.75
C VAL A 266 3.67 17.96 8.47
N SER A 267 4.23 18.60 9.49
CA SER A 267 5.61 19.10 9.44
C SER A 267 6.55 17.92 9.34
N MET A 268 7.48 17.97 8.37
CA MET A 268 8.53 16.95 8.27
C MET A 268 9.26 16.82 9.61
N PRO A 269 9.40 15.59 10.14
CA PRO A 269 10.11 15.38 11.40
C PRO A 269 11.56 15.86 11.26
N ARG A 270 12.09 16.44 12.31
CA ARG A 270 13.49 16.83 12.33
C ARG A 270 14.35 15.59 12.51
N VAL A 271 15.32 15.46 11.62
CA VAL A 271 16.27 14.35 11.62
C VAL A 271 17.66 14.92 11.84
N ARG A 272 18.43 14.30 12.73
CA ARG A 272 19.83 14.65 12.97
C ARG A 272 20.74 13.44 12.81
N VAL A 273 22.02 13.73 12.60
CA VAL A 273 23.07 12.70 12.54
C VAL A 273 23.61 12.43 13.95
N VAL A 274 23.78 11.17 14.27
CA VAL A 274 24.39 10.74 15.54
C VAL A 274 25.90 10.97 15.51
N SER A 275 26.43 11.67 16.51
CA SER A 275 27.86 11.88 16.69
C SER A 275 28.56 10.68 17.32
N ALA A 276 29.90 10.62 17.23
CA ALA A 276 30.71 9.58 17.87
C ALA A 276 30.51 9.51 19.40
N ASP A 277 30.44 10.69 20.06
CA ASP A 277 30.25 10.78 21.50
C ASP A 277 28.87 10.27 21.94
N GLU A 278 27.83 10.61 21.20
CA GLU A 278 26.47 10.13 21.46
C GLU A 278 26.34 8.61 21.26
N ALA A 279 26.95 8.09 20.21
CA ALA A 279 26.98 6.64 19.96
C ALA A 279 27.70 5.90 21.09
N ALA A 280 28.83 6.44 21.58
CA ALA A 280 29.59 5.87 22.68
C ALA A 280 28.82 5.88 24.02
N LEU A 281 27.96 6.89 24.24
CA LEU A 281 27.12 6.98 25.42
C LEU A 281 25.99 5.93 25.45
N GLY A 282 25.58 5.40 24.31
CA GLY A 282 24.56 4.34 24.21
C GLY A 282 23.18 4.71 24.77
N LYS A 283 22.83 6.01 24.80
CA LYS A 283 21.58 6.50 25.40
C LYS A 283 20.45 6.73 24.42
N ILE A 284 20.74 6.66 23.11
CA ILE A 284 19.75 6.89 22.05
C ILE A 284 18.94 5.61 21.87
N ASP A 285 17.62 5.76 21.89
CA ASP A 285 16.72 4.64 21.60
C ASP A 285 16.89 4.20 20.14
N PRO A 286 17.24 2.92 19.87
CA PRO A 286 17.35 2.38 18.53
C PRO A 286 16.06 2.51 17.68
N ALA A 287 14.90 2.58 18.34
CA ALA A 287 13.62 2.79 17.66
C ALA A 287 13.51 4.15 16.95
N LEU A 288 14.33 5.14 17.36
CA LEU A 288 14.40 6.46 16.72
C LEU A 288 15.28 6.49 15.47
N VAL A 289 16.00 5.41 15.17
CA VAL A 289 16.84 5.35 13.97
C VAL A 289 15.98 5.28 12.72
N VAL A 290 16.21 6.20 11.81
CA VAL A 290 15.52 6.28 10.52
C VAL A 290 16.49 6.12 9.37
N LEU A 291 15.99 5.61 8.26
CA LEU A 291 16.76 5.51 7.02
C LEU A 291 16.03 6.28 5.91
N PRO A 292 16.78 7.03 5.09
CA PRO A 292 16.16 7.80 4.01
C PRO A 292 15.55 6.88 2.97
N LEU A 293 14.38 7.26 2.47
CA LEU A 293 13.86 6.72 1.22
C LEU A 293 14.52 7.47 0.08
N PRO A 294 15.08 6.78 -0.93
CA PRO A 294 15.60 7.45 -2.12
C PRO A 294 14.43 8.11 -2.86
N GLY A 295 14.53 9.41 -3.10
CA GLY A 295 13.52 10.25 -3.73
C GLY A 295 13.91 10.73 -5.11
#